data_e55b9b2ab9933ac5953e3e0663a7c475
#
_entry.id   e55b9b2ab9933ac5953e3e0663a7c475
#
_cell.length_a   1.000
_cell.length_b   1.000
_cell.length_c   1.000
_cell.angle_alpha   90.00
_cell.angle_beta   90.00
_cell.angle_gamma   90.00
#
_symmetry.space_group_name_H-M   'P 1'
#
loop_
_entity.id
_entity.type
_entity.pdbx_description
1 polymer ?
#
loop_
_entity_poly.entity_id
_entity_poly.type
_entity_poly.pdbx_seq_one_letter_code
_entity_poly.pdbx_strand_id
1 'polypeptide(L)'
;MLQSDVRKVSAYKAEMQEIIYSKDIMEDNEMTKVDIISGFLGAGKTTLIAKLLKEAFPGEQVVLIENEFGEIGIDGGFLKESGVEIREMNSGCICCSLVGDFGTSLKEVVEKYHPDRIIIEPSGVGKLSDVIKAVKDLHIENEIRLNSASTVADASKVKVYMKNFGEFFNNQIEHAGTIILSRTQNVSEAKLKTDIELIRSLNKDAHIITTPWDDINGKQILDAMENVTNLELEMLAEAAE
;
A
#
# COMPACT_ATOMS: atom_id res chain seq x y z
N MET A 1 -17.22 -39.06 34.16
CA MET A 1 -16.28 -39.47 33.09
C MET A 1 -16.39 -38.57 31.83
N LEU A 2 -17.59 -38.25 31.35
CA LEU A 2 -17.78 -37.40 30.13
C LEU A 2 -17.36 -35.92 30.25
N GLN A 3 -17.38 -35.29 31.42
CA GLN A 3 -16.99 -33.88 31.58
C GLN A 3 -15.48 -33.62 31.55
N SER A 4 -14.62 -34.61 31.84
CA SER A 4 -13.18 -34.50 31.79
C SER A 4 -12.66 -34.52 30.33
N ASP A 5 -13.36 -35.25 29.47
CA ASP A 5 -12.96 -35.41 28.07
C ASP A 5 -13.33 -34.17 27.26
N VAL A 6 -14.46 -33.52 27.51
CA VAL A 6 -14.87 -32.27 26.87
C VAL A 6 -13.88 -31.13 27.18
N ARG A 7 -13.39 -31.02 28.42
CA ARG A 7 -12.39 -30.03 28.80
C ARG A 7 -11.03 -30.24 28.11
N LYS A 8 -10.63 -31.52 27.98
CA LYS A 8 -9.36 -31.85 27.25
C LYS A 8 -9.45 -31.53 25.78
N VAL A 9 -10.57 -31.78 25.12
CA VAL A 9 -10.81 -31.46 23.72
C VAL A 9 -10.82 -29.93 23.50
N SER A 10 -11.44 -29.17 24.41
CA SER A 10 -11.44 -27.69 24.35
C SER A 10 -10.02 -27.11 24.55
N ALA A 11 -9.25 -27.63 25.50
CA ALA A 11 -7.87 -27.20 25.73
C ALA A 11 -6.96 -27.53 24.53
N TYR A 12 -7.11 -28.71 23.94
CA TYR A 12 -6.35 -29.11 22.74
C TYR A 12 -6.69 -28.23 21.52
N LYS A 13 -7.97 -27.86 21.33
CA LYS A 13 -8.39 -26.93 20.28
C LYS A 13 -7.78 -25.54 20.48
N ALA A 14 -7.77 -25.01 21.71
CA ALA A 14 -7.17 -23.71 22.01
C ALA A 14 -5.65 -23.73 21.76
N GLU A 15 -4.96 -24.79 22.19
CA GLU A 15 -3.52 -24.96 21.97
C GLU A 15 -3.17 -25.10 20.48
N MET A 16 -3.98 -25.83 19.71
CA MET A 16 -3.83 -25.92 18.25
C MET A 16 -4.10 -24.58 17.55
N GLN A 17 -5.08 -23.81 18.01
CA GLN A 17 -5.36 -22.48 17.49
C GLN A 17 -4.22 -21.49 17.77
N GLU A 18 -3.62 -21.54 18.97
CA GLU A 18 -2.41 -20.73 19.28
C GLU A 18 -1.21 -21.14 18.43
N ILE A 19 -1.02 -22.44 18.16
CA ILE A 19 0.07 -22.93 17.31
C ILE A 19 -0.15 -22.51 15.85
N ILE A 20 -1.38 -22.62 15.34
CA ILE A 20 -1.72 -22.16 13.99
C ILE A 20 -1.51 -20.65 13.89
N TYR A 21 -2.05 -19.87 14.81
CA TYR A 21 -1.91 -18.42 14.85
C TYR A 21 -0.45 -17.96 14.97
N SER A 22 0.36 -18.62 15.81
CA SER A 22 1.79 -18.32 15.92
C SER A 22 2.58 -18.70 14.65
N LYS A 23 2.18 -19.75 13.94
CA LYS A 23 2.80 -20.19 12.69
C LYS A 23 2.44 -19.24 11.55
N ASP A 24 1.18 -18.82 11.46
CA ASP A 24 0.73 -17.84 10.47
C ASP A 24 1.43 -16.48 10.67
N ILE A 25 1.62 -16.03 11.94
CA ILE A 25 2.39 -14.81 12.25
C ILE A 25 3.88 -14.97 11.90
N MET A 26 4.48 -16.15 12.09
CA MET A 26 5.87 -16.38 11.72
C MET A 26 6.06 -16.42 10.20
N GLU A 27 5.16 -17.08 9.46
CA GLU A 27 5.18 -17.11 7.99
C GLU A 27 4.92 -15.71 7.41
N ASP A 28 4.07 -14.90 8.04
CA ASP A 28 3.75 -13.52 7.63
C ASP A 28 4.92 -12.54 7.85
N ASN A 29 5.80 -12.84 8.81
CA ASN A 29 7.02 -12.06 9.06
C ASN A 29 8.18 -12.40 8.09
N GLU A 30 8.10 -13.51 7.37
CA GLU A 30 9.13 -13.91 6.39
C GLU A 30 8.80 -13.46 4.97
N MET A 31 7.55 -13.03 4.67
CA MET A 31 7.14 -12.58 3.35
C MET A 31 7.51 -11.12 3.08
N THR A 32 8.00 -10.85 1.87
CA THR A 32 8.22 -9.46 1.40
C THR A 32 6.89 -8.70 1.32
N LYS A 33 6.79 -7.58 2.02
CA LYS A 33 5.61 -6.69 1.98
C LYS A 33 5.63 -5.87 0.70
N VAL A 34 4.50 -5.82 -0.01
CA VAL A 34 4.33 -4.98 -1.20
C VAL A 34 3.35 -3.86 -0.90
N ASP A 35 3.81 -2.61 -0.99
CA ASP A 35 3.00 -1.41 -0.85
C ASP A 35 2.87 -0.68 -2.18
N ILE A 36 1.63 -0.43 -2.62
CA ILE A 36 1.35 0.35 -3.82
C ILE A 36 0.97 1.77 -3.40
N ILE A 37 1.73 2.77 -3.88
CA ILE A 37 1.47 4.19 -3.65
C ILE A 37 1.08 4.85 -4.97
N SER A 38 -0.21 4.83 -5.27
CA SER A 38 -0.81 5.41 -6.45
C SER A 38 -1.22 6.87 -6.24
N GLY A 39 -1.70 7.51 -7.27
CA GLY A 39 -2.21 8.88 -7.25
C GLY A 39 -1.94 9.60 -8.56
N PHE A 40 -2.78 10.58 -8.87
CA PHE A 40 -2.72 11.31 -10.13
C PHE A 40 -1.43 12.14 -10.26
N LEU A 41 -1.15 12.62 -11.48
CA LEU A 41 0.05 13.42 -11.79
C LEU A 41 0.18 14.63 -10.85
N GLY A 42 1.37 14.78 -10.26
CA GLY A 42 1.69 15.88 -9.36
C GLY A 42 0.94 15.86 -8.01
N ALA A 43 0.31 14.76 -7.63
CA ALA A 43 -0.38 14.62 -6.34
C ALA A 43 0.55 14.63 -5.13
N GLY A 44 1.85 14.32 -5.31
CA GLY A 44 2.85 14.28 -4.25
C GLY A 44 3.30 12.88 -3.85
N LYS A 45 3.13 11.87 -4.72
CA LYS A 45 3.54 10.47 -4.47
C LYS A 45 5.00 10.37 -4.05
N THR A 46 5.92 10.85 -4.87
CA THR A 46 7.36 10.84 -4.59
C THR A 46 7.72 11.54 -3.28
N THR A 47 7.04 12.64 -2.94
CA THR A 47 7.23 13.36 -1.66
C THR A 47 6.78 12.49 -0.47
N LEU A 48 5.65 11.79 -0.59
CA LEU A 48 5.17 10.85 0.43
C LEU A 48 6.14 9.69 0.60
N ILE A 49 6.59 9.09 -0.51
CA ILE A 49 7.55 7.99 -0.50
C ILE A 49 8.84 8.41 0.20
N ALA A 50 9.38 9.58 -0.14
CA ALA A 50 10.56 10.12 0.53
C ALA A 50 10.36 10.28 2.05
N LYS A 51 9.19 10.74 2.49
CA LYS A 51 8.85 10.86 3.91
C LYS A 51 8.79 9.49 4.58
N LEU A 52 8.14 8.50 3.96
CA LEU A 52 8.04 7.14 4.48
C LEU A 52 9.42 6.48 4.59
N LEU A 53 10.23 6.57 3.54
CA LEU A 53 11.59 6.04 3.54
C LEU A 53 12.45 6.62 4.65
N LYS A 54 12.27 7.88 4.96
CA LYS A 54 13.01 8.58 6.01
C LYS A 54 12.52 8.26 7.42
N GLU A 55 11.23 8.05 7.61
CA GLU A 55 10.61 8.09 8.95
C GLU A 55 9.96 6.78 9.38
N ALA A 56 9.65 5.87 8.42
CA ALA A 56 8.81 4.72 8.71
C ALA A 56 9.51 3.36 8.65
N PHE A 57 10.64 3.23 7.93
CA PHE A 57 11.30 1.94 7.66
C PHE A 57 12.73 1.82 8.26
N PRO A 58 12.95 2.14 9.54
CA PRO A 58 14.27 2.03 10.13
C PRO A 58 14.72 0.57 10.17
N GLY A 59 15.78 0.26 9.42
CA GLY A 59 16.38 -1.08 9.39
C GLY A 59 15.72 -2.07 8.45
N GLU A 60 14.64 -1.72 7.75
CA GLU A 60 14.07 -2.55 6.68
C GLU A 60 14.89 -2.39 5.39
N GLN A 61 15.10 -3.50 4.69
CA GLN A 61 15.64 -3.47 3.32
C GLN A 61 14.50 -3.18 2.36
N VAL A 62 14.44 -1.94 1.86
CA VAL A 62 13.36 -1.47 1.00
C VAL A 62 13.83 -1.36 -0.45
N VAL A 63 13.04 -1.90 -1.38
CA VAL A 63 13.21 -1.69 -2.82
C VAL A 63 12.07 -0.80 -3.32
N LEU A 64 12.42 0.28 -4.03
CA LEU A 64 11.46 1.16 -4.69
C LEU A 64 11.42 0.85 -6.19
N ILE A 65 10.22 0.57 -6.70
CA ILE A 65 9.95 0.34 -8.12
C ILE A 65 9.14 1.53 -8.65
N GLU A 66 9.75 2.32 -9.52
CA GLU A 66 9.13 3.49 -10.15
C GLU A 66 8.86 3.23 -11.64
N ASN A 67 7.73 3.73 -12.13
CA ASN A 67 7.32 3.59 -13.54
C ASN A 67 7.51 4.87 -14.36
N GLU A 68 7.98 5.96 -13.78
CA GLU A 68 8.20 7.22 -14.49
C GLU A 68 9.68 7.62 -14.51
N PHE A 69 10.17 8.02 -15.69
CA PHE A 69 11.43 8.72 -15.82
C PHE A 69 11.33 10.09 -15.13
N GLY A 70 12.00 10.27 -14.03
CA GLY A 70 12.12 11.53 -13.34
C GLY A 70 13.37 11.55 -12.47
N GLU A 71 14.01 12.69 -12.32
CA GLU A 71 15.01 12.87 -11.28
C GLU A 71 14.30 12.63 -9.94
N ILE A 72 14.66 11.55 -9.25
CA ILE A 72 14.19 11.29 -7.91
C ILE A 72 14.66 12.47 -7.06
N GLY A 73 13.71 13.28 -6.59
CA GLY A 73 14.00 14.38 -5.68
C GLY A 73 14.46 13.93 -4.30
N ILE A 74 14.84 12.65 -4.17
CA ILE A 74 15.41 12.04 -2.98
C ILE A 74 16.93 12.08 -3.13
N ASP A 75 17.62 12.64 -2.15
CA ASP A 75 19.08 12.68 -2.14
C ASP A 75 19.65 11.26 -2.22
N GLY A 76 20.33 10.94 -3.32
CA GLY A 76 20.94 9.62 -3.55
C GLY A 76 21.97 9.22 -2.46
N GLY A 77 22.48 10.19 -1.71
CA GLY A 77 23.31 9.96 -0.51
C GLY A 77 22.48 9.37 0.64
N PHE A 78 21.32 9.94 0.91
CA PHE A 78 20.39 9.46 1.93
C PHE A 78 19.93 8.02 1.66
N LEU A 79 19.62 7.70 0.41
CA LEU A 79 19.17 6.36 0.02
C LEU A 79 20.23 5.29 0.23
N LYS A 80 21.49 5.59 -0.05
CA LYS A 80 22.62 4.68 0.20
C LYS A 80 22.87 4.45 1.68
N GLU A 81 22.70 5.47 2.51
CA GLU A 81 22.88 5.37 3.97
C GLU A 81 21.70 4.65 4.66
N SER A 82 20.50 4.75 4.11
CA SER A 82 19.28 4.15 4.67
C SER A 82 19.04 2.69 4.26
N GLY A 83 19.88 2.12 3.39
CA GLY A 83 19.69 0.74 2.90
C GLY A 83 18.60 0.60 1.84
N VAL A 84 18.10 1.71 1.30
CA VAL A 84 17.08 1.72 0.23
C VAL A 84 17.73 1.46 -1.11
N GLU A 85 17.29 0.45 -1.83
CA GLU A 85 17.68 0.19 -3.21
C GLU A 85 16.59 0.68 -4.17
N ILE A 86 16.95 1.60 -5.08
CA ILE A 86 16.03 2.10 -6.10
C ILE A 86 16.22 1.31 -7.38
N ARG A 87 15.11 0.82 -7.94
CA ARG A 87 15.03 0.17 -9.24
C ARG A 87 14.09 0.94 -10.14
N GLU A 88 14.65 1.53 -11.18
CA GLU A 88 13.87 2.08 -12.28
C GLU A 88 13.50 0.95 -13.24
N MET A 89 12.20 0.79 -13.49
CA MET A 89 11.73 -0.15 -14.49
C MET A 89 11.65 0.55 -15.85
N ASN A 90 12.66 0.34 -16.69
CA ASN A 90 12.76 0.92 -18.03
C ASN A 90 11.82 0.29 -19.08
N SER A 91 10.92 -0.57 -18.71
CA SER A 91 10.08 -1.34 -19.64
C SER A 91 8.65 -0.83 -19.63
N GLY A 92 8.36 0.19 -20.44
CA GLY A 92 6.99 0.57 -20.82
C GLY A 92 5.94 0.59 -19.70
N CYS A 93 4.95 1.44 -19.83
CA CYS A 93 3.86 1.60 -18.86
C CYS A 93 3.38 0.26 -18.28
N ILE A 94 3.35 0.09 -16.95
CA ILE A 94 2.72 -1.06 -16.24
C ILE A 94 1.31 -1.31 -16.78
N CYS A 95 0.65 -0.27 -17.29
CA CYS A 95 -0.71 -0.33 -17.84
C CYS A 95 -0.82 -0.75 -19.31
N CYS A 96 0.26 -0.81 -20.11
CA CYS A 96 0.13 -0.97 -21.57
C CYS A 96 0.61 -2.27 -22.19
N SER A 97 1.45 -3.07 -21.53
CA SER A 97 1.98 -4.28 -22.20
C SER A 97 2.26 -5.49 -21.30
N LEU A 98 1.75 -5.55 -20.02
CA LEU A 98 2.68 -6.21 -19.24
C LEU A 98 2.40 -6.87 -17.92
N VAL A 99 1.44 -7.68 -17.87
CA VAL A 99 1.37 -8.71 -16.83
C VAL A 99 2.64 -9.59 -16.84
N GLY A 100 3.26 -9.80 -18.02
CA GLY A 100 4.45 -10.64 -18.14
C GLY A 100 5.75 -10.02 -17.67
N ASP A 101 6.09 -8.82 -18.13
CA ASP A 101 7.41 -8.19 -17.84
C ASP A 101 7.48 -7.63 -16.42
N PHE A 102 6.38 -7.05 -15.92
CA PHE A 102 6.28 -6.57 -14.53
C PHE A 102 6.43 -7.73 -13.54
N GLY A 103 5.73 -8.85 -13.81
CA GLY A 103 5.79 -10.02 -12.97
C GLY A 103 7.18 -10.62 -12.89
N THR A 104 7.86 -10.72 -14.04
CA THR A 104 9.24 -11.22 -14.12
C THR A 104 10.18 -10.32 -13.33
N SER A 105 10.06 -9.01 -13.50
CA SER A 105 10.92 -8.04 -12.79
C SER A 105 10.70 -8.07 -11.28
N LEU A 106 9.46 -8.22 -10.82
CA LEU A 106 9.17 -8.31 -9.39
C LEU A 106 9.75 -9.61 -8.79
N LYS A 107 9.63 -10.75 -9.49
CA LYS A 107 10.27 -12.01 -9.08
C LYS A 107 11.79 -11.87 -9.00
N GLU A 108 12.42 -11.28 -10.02
CA GLU A 108 13.88 -11.04 -10.01
C GLU A 108 14.31 -10.16 -8.82
N VAL A 109 13.50 -9.16 -8.45
CA VAL A 109 13.76 -8.31 -7.28
C VAL A 109 13.71 -9.12 -6.00
N VAL A 110 12.66 -9.93 -5.81
CA VAL A 110 12.51 -10.79 -4.62
C VAL A 110 13.65 -11.80 -4.53
N GLU A 111 13.91 -12.55 -5.60
CA GLU A 111 14.96 -13.59 -5.64
C GLU A 111 16.37 -13.04 -5.44
N LYS A 112 16.63 -11.84 -5.95
CA LYS A 112 17.99 -11.28 -5.93
C LYS A 112 18.31 -10.50 -4.66
N TYR A 113 17.32 -9.76 -4.13
CA TYR A 113 17.56 -8.80 -3.05
C TYR A 113 16.96 -9.24 -1.71
N HIS A 114 16.01 -10.19 -1.72
CA HIS A 114 15.27 -10.64 -0.53
C HIS A 114 14.85 -9.47 0.36
N PRO A 115 14.14 -8.45 -0.21
CA PRO A 115 13.80 -7.26 0.54
C PRO A 115 12.71 -7.55 1.58
N ASP A 116 12.75 -6.81 2.70
CA ASP A 116 11.65 -6.82 3.67
C ASP A 116 10.39 -6.16 3.10
N ARG A 117 10.61 -5.18 2.18
CA ARG A 117 9.53 -4.37 1.61
C ARG A 117 9.82 -3.91 0.17
N ILE A 118 8.78 -3.93 -0.65
CA ILE A 118 8.79 -3.34 -1.99
C ILE A 118 7.74 -2.24 -2.05
N ILE A 119 8.14 -1.03 -2.42
CA ILE A 119 7.23 0.07 -2.70
C ILE A 119 7.09 0.19 -4.21
N ILE A 120 5.86 0.21 -4.71
CA ILE A 120 5.54 0.40 -6.13
C ILE A 120 4.91 1.77 -6.31
N GLU A 121 5.56 2.65 -7.07
CA GLU A 121 5.00 3.92 -7.55
C GLU A 121 4.56 3.76 -9.01
N PRO A 122 3.27 3.50 -9.31
CA PRO A 122 2.80 3.43 -10.69
C PRO A 122 2.68 4.82 -11.31
N SER A 123 2.59 4.87 -12.65
CA SER A 123 2.33 6.11 -13.38
C SER A 123 1.08 6.82 -12.84
N GLY A 124 1.13 8.16 -12.80
CA GLY A 124 0.01 8.98 -12.36
C GLY A 124 -1.26 8.85 -13.21
N VAL A 125 -1.16 8.29 -14.40
CA VAL A 125 -2.31 7.92 -15.27
C VAL A 125 -2.56 6.40 -15.30
N GLY A 126 -1.99 5.64 -14.37
CA GLY A 126 -2.26 4.22 -14.19
C GLY A 126 -3.53 3.98 -13.37
N LYS A 127 -4.24 2.90 -13.67
CA LYS A 127 -5.34 2.40 -12.83
C LYS A 127 -4.76 1.59 -11.67
N LEU A 128 -5.17 1.91 -10.44
CA LEU A 128 -4.73 1.18 -9.25
C LEU A 128 -5.19 -0.29 -9.30
N SER A 129 -6.40 -0.54 -9.80
CA SER A 129 -6.94 -1.89 -9.99
C SER A 129 -6.03 -2.79 -10.83
N ASP A 130 -5.42 -2.24 -11.89
CA ASP A 130 -4.57 -3.00 -12.79
C ASP A 130 -3.25 -3.38 -12.11
N VAL A 131 -2.69 -2.48 -11.31
CA VAL A 131 -1.47 -2.74 -10.54
C VAL A 131 -1.72 -3.77 -9.44
N ILE A 132 -2.82 -3.65 -8.69
CA ILE A 132 -3.24 -4.63 -7.68
C ILE A 132 -3.40 -6.01 -8.31
N LYS A 133 -4.08 -6.07 -9.45
CA LYS A 133 -4.26 -7.32 -10.19
C LYS A 133 -2.92 -7.90 -10.64
N ALA A 134 -2.03 -7.07 -11.20
CA ALA A 134 -0.73 -7.52 -11.65
C ALA A 134 0.11 -8.14 -10.52
N VAL A 135 0.06 -7.57 -9.31
CA VAL A 135 0.73 -8.13 -8.12
C VAL A 135 0.09 -9.47 -7.71
N LYS A 136 -1.25 -9.55 -7.66
CA LYS A 136 -1.97 -10.77 -7.30
C LYS A 136 -1.78 -11.92 -8.31
N ASP A 137 -1.71 -11.61 -9.60
CA ASP A 137 -1.58 -12.60 -10.68
C ASP A 137 -0.15 -13.23 -10.78
N LEU A 138 0.80 -12.83 -9.91
CA LEU A 138 2.17 -13.37 -9.91
C LEU A 138 2.26 -14.81 -9.40
N HIS A 139 1.28 -15.26 -8.64
CA HIS A 139 1.26 -16.59 -8.02
C HIS A 139 2.53 -16.92 -7.23
N ILE A 140 3.04 -15.95 -6.45
CA ILE A 140 4.16 -16.08 -5.51
C ILE A 140 3.72 -15.65 -4.09
N GLU A 141 2.50 -16.04 -3.72
CA GLU A 141 1.87 -15.69 -2.44
C GLU A 141 2.66 -16.19 -1.23
N ASN A 142 3.57 -17.14 -1.43
CA ASN A 142 4.47 -17.63 -0.38
C ASN A 142 5.73 -16.77 -0.19
N GLU A 143 6.00 -15.84 -1.11
CA GLU A 143 7.20 -15.00 -1.10
C GLU A 143 6.88 -13.53 -0.87
N ILE A 144 5.72 -13.06 -1.39
CA ILE A 144 5.26 -11.68 -1.24
C ILE A 144 3.82 -11.63 -0.77
N ARG A 145 3.47 -10.55 -0.08
CA ARG A 145 2.07 -10.20 0.21
C ARG A 145 1.78 -8.77 -0.18
N LEU A 146 0.59 -8.51 -0.73
CA LEU A 146 0.08 -7.15 -0.89
C LEU A 146 -0.27 -6.61 0.49
N ASN A 147 0.59 -5.73 1.01
CA ASN A 147 0.48 -5.18 2.35
C ASN A 147 -0.43 -3.94 2.40
N SER A 148 -0.29 -3.03 1.42
CA SER A 148 -1.18 -1.88 1.29
C SER A 148 -1.36 -1.42 -0.16
N ALA A 149 -2.51 -0.80 -0.44
CA ALA A 149 -2.78 -0.11 -1.68
C ALA A 149 -3.34 1.28 -1.34
N SER A 150 -2.53 2.31 -1.54
CA SER A 150 -2.84 3.68 -1.15
C SER A 150 -2.90 4.62 -2.34
N THR A 151 -3.69 5.69 -2.22
CA THR A 151 -3.78 6.75 -3.23
C THR A 151 -3.50 8.11 -2.63
N VAL A 152 -2.54 8.82 -3.22
CA VAL A 152 -2.27 10.24 -2.90
C VAL A 152 -3.17 11.12 -3.77
N ALA A 153 -3.92 12.04 -3.15
CA ALA A 153 -4.79 12.98 -3.84
C ALA A 153 -4.56 14.41 -3.39
N ASP A 154 -4.38 15.33 -4.35
CA ASP A 154 -4.23 16.77 -4.10
C ASP A 154 -5.58 17.37 -3.68
N ALA A 155 -5.72 17.78 -2.43
CA ALA A 155 -6.93 18.37 -1.87
C ALA A 155 -7.42 19.62 -2.65
N SER A 156 -6.51 20.34 -3.32
CA SER A 156 -6.90 21.48 -4.14
C SER A 156 -7.62 21.09 -5.44
N LYS A 157 -7.50 19.83 -5.89
CA LYS A 157 -7.86 19.39 -7.25
C LYS A 157 -8.86 18.24 -7.32
N VAL A 158 -9.31 17.66 -6.20
CA VAL A 158 -10.20 16.47 -6.16
C VAL A 158 -11.37 16.61 -7.12
N LYS A 159 -12.20 17.64 -6.97
CA LYS A 159 -13.39 17.87 -7.82
C LYS A 159 -13.06 17.99 -9.30
N VAL A 160 -11.96 18.67 -9.63
CA VAL A 160 -11.53 18.90 -11.02
C VAL A 160 -11.06 17.60 -11.66
N TYR A 161 -10.29 16.81 -10.92
CA TYR A 161 -9.76 15.55 -11.43
C TYR A 161 -10.84 14.47 -11.56
N MET A 162 -11.76 14.37 -10.61
CA MET A 162 -12.92 13.48 -10.72
C MET A 162 -13.72 13.74 -12.00
N LYS A 163 -13.91 15.01 -12.36
CA LYS A 163 -14.69 15.40 -13.54
C LYS A 163 -13.95 15.18 -14.85
N ASN A 164 -12.67 15.53 -14.91
CA ASN A 164 -11.92 15.61 -16.16
C ASN A 164 -11.08 14.37 -16.46
N PHE A 165 -10.74 13.60 -15.45
CA PHE A 165 -9.85 12.43 -15.53
C PHE A 165 -10.43 11.23 -14.75
N GLY A 166 -11.76 11.13 -14.69
CA GLY A 166 -12.47 10.15 -13.88
C GLY A 166 -12.05 8.71 -14.16
N GLU A 167 -11.69 8.37 -15.40
CA GLU A 167 -11.24 7.01 -15.72
C GLU A 167 -10.04 6.56 -14.86
N PHE A 168 -9.08 7.43 -14.64
CA PHE A 168 -7.88 7.13 -13.85
C PHE A 168 -8.06 7.55 -12.39
N PHE A 169 -8.43 8.81 -12.15
CA PHE A 169 -8.55 9.36 -10.82
C PHE A 169 -9.59 8.63 -9.97
N ASN A 170 -10.79 8.36 -10.53
CA ASN A 170 -11.83 7.65 -9.78
C ASN A 170 -11.41 6.22 -9.48
N ASN A 171 -10.80 5.51 -10.44
CA ASN A 171 -10.29 4.17 -10.23
C ASN A 171 -9.24 4.13 -9.10
N GLN A 172 -8.34 5.11 -9.05
CA GLN A 172 -7.34 5.22 -7.97
C GLN A 172 -8.00 5.42 -6.61
N ILE A 173 -9.07 6.21 -6.53
CA ILE A 173 -9.85 6.41 -5.29
C ILE A 173 -10.65 5.15 -4.92
N GLU A 174 -11.35 4.54 -5.88
CA GLU A 174 -12.25 3.41 -5.67
C GLU A 174 -11.53 2.16 -5.13
N HIS A 175 -10.28 1.95 -5.55
CA HIS A 175 -9.52 0.75 -5.20
C HIS A 175 -8.47 0.97 -4.11
N ALA A 176 -8.41 2.15 -3.51
CA ALA A 176 -7.49 2.43 -2.42
C ALA A 176 -8.05 1.95 -1.07
N GLY A 177 -7.23 1.25 -0.29
CA GLY A 177 -7.51 1.01 1.12
C GLY A 177 -7.29 2.27 1.96
N THR A 178 -6.28 3.09 1.58
CA THR A 178 -6.01 4.37 2.24
C THR A 178 -5.87 5.50 1.22
N ILE A 179 -6.52 6.63 1.48
CA ILE A 179 -6.43 7.85 0.67
C ILE A 179 -5.75 8.93 1.48
N ILE A 180 -4.61 9.41 0.98
CA ILE A 180 -3.75 10.37 1.69
C ILE A 180 -3.85 11.71 0.96
N LEU A 181 -4.54 12.67 1.58
CA LEU A 181 -4.68 14.00 1.00
C LEU A 181 -3.39 14.80 1.17
N SER A 182 -2.88 15.32 0.06
CA SER A 182 -1.78 16.27 0.06
C SER A 182 -2.28 17.70 0.01
N ARG A 183 -1.46 18.65 0.47
CA ARG A 183 -1.74 20.10 0.41
C ARG A 183 -3.02 20.53 1.13
N THR A 184 -3.42 19.81 2.14
CA THR A 184 -4.61 20.12 2.94
C THR A 184 -4.53 21.46 3.64
N GLN A 185 -3.33 21.90 4.02
CA GLN A 185 -3.07 23.23 4.57
C GLN A 185 -3.40 24.39 3.61
N ASN A 186 -3.52 24.11 2.31
CA ASN A 186 -3.78 25.12 1.27
C ASN A 186 -5.27 25.24 0.89
N VAL A 187 -6.16 24.52 1.57
CA VAL A 187 -7.59 24.55 1.30
C VAL A 187 -8.37 24.90 2.55
N SER A 188 -9.57 25.51 2.35
CA SER A 188 -10.45 25.81 3.49
C SER A 188 -11.08 24.52 4.04
N GLU A 189 -11.48 24.52 5.33
CA GLU A 189 -12.20 23.42 5.96
C GLU A 189 -13.48 23.05 5.20
N ALA A 190 -14.21 24.03 4.69
CA ALA A 190 -15.42 23.80 3.89
C ALA A 190 -15.11 23.05 2.58
N LYS A 191 -14.00 23.41 1.92
CA LYS A 191 -13.54 22.68 0.73
C LYS A 191 -13.08 21.27 1.08
N LEU A 192 -12.27 21.12 2.14
CA LEU A 192 -11.80 19.80 2.59
C LEU A 192 -12.97 18.86 2.90
N LYS A 193 -14.00 19.36 3.59
CA LYS A 193 -15.22 18.59 3.85
C LYS A 193 -15.91 18.15 2.56
N THR A 194 -16.05 19.06 1.58
CA THR A 194 -16.64 18.74 0.28
C THR A 194 -15.81 17.67 -0.46
N ASP A 195 -14.47 17.78 -0.42
CA ASP A 195 -13.59 16.82 -1.07
C ASP A 195 -13.71 15.42 -0.41
N ILE A 196 -13.81 15.37 0.91
CA ILE A 196 -14.07 14.10 1.63
C ILE A 196 -15.41 13.50 1.23
N GLU A 197 -16.48 14.30 1.14
CA GLU A 197 -17.79 13.84 0.69
C GLU A 197 -17.74 13.27 -0.74
N LEU A 198 -17.00 13.92 -1.65
CA LEU A 198 -16.78 13.44 -3.01
C LEU A 198 -16.01 12.11 -3.03
N ILE A 199 -14.93 12.02 -2.27
CA ILE A 199 -14.14 10.79 -2.13
C ILE A 199 -15.01 9.66 -1.56
N ARG A 200 -15.77 9.91 -0.50
CA ARG A 200 -16.68 8.95 0.10
C ARG A 200 -17.82 8.49 -0.84
N SER A 201 -18.19 9.29 -1.83
CA SER A 201 -19.15 8.87 -2.86
C SER A 201 -18.61 7.78 -3.78
N LEU A 202 -17.29 7.69 -3.93
CA LEU A 202 -16.58 6.66 -4.71
C LEU A 202 -16.11 5.49 -3.85
N ASN A 203 -15.60 5.80 -2.65
CA ASN A 203 -15.03 4.80 -1.74
C ASN A 203 -15.49 5.09 -0.30
N LYS A 204 -16.37 4.23 0.22
CA LYS A 204 -16.98 4.39 1.55
C LYS A 204 -16.06 3.91 2.67
N ASP A 205 -15.21 2.94 2.37
CA ASP A 205 -14.49 2.13 3.35
C ASP A 205 -13.04 2.59 3.56
N ALA A 206 -12.41 3.22 2.56
CA ALA A 206 -11.02 3.64 2.64
C ALA A 206 -10.74 4.54 3.86
N HIS A 207 -9.61 4.37 4.49
CA HIS A 207 -9.11 5.34 5.45
C HIS A 207 -8.73 6.65 4.72
N ILE A 208 -9.08 7.81 5.29
CA ILE A 208 -8.74 9.11 4.70
C ILE A 208 -7.87 9.90 5.67
N ILE A 209 -6.63 10.16 5.27
CA ILE A 209 -5.71 11.01 6.01
C ILE A 209 -5.83 12.43 5.48
N THR A 210 -6.23 13.37 6.34
CA THR A 210 -6.43 14.78 6.02
C THR A 210 -5.45 15.71 6.74
N THR A 211 -4.69 15.18 7.70
CA THR A 211 -3.69 15.93 8.45
C THR A 211 -2.59 16.45 7.52
N PRO A 212 -2.20 17.73 7.60
CA PRO A 212 -1.05 18.24 6.86
C PRO A 212 0.19 17.38 7.12
N TRP A 213 0.98 17.13 6.10
CA TRP A 213 2.12 16.21 6.19
C TRP A 213 3.24 16.68 7.12
N ASP A 214 3.28 17.95 7.44
CA ASP A 214 4.21 18.49 8.43
C ASP A 214 3.76 18.19 9.88
N ASP A 215 2.48 17.89 10.08
CA ASP A 215 1.87 17.63 11.39
C ASP A 215 1.66 16.12 11.68
N ILE A 216 2.05 15.24 10.75
CA ILE A 216 1.95 13.77 10.89
C ILE A 216 3.27 13.13 10.48
N ASN A 217 3.78 12.18 11.26
CA ASN A 217 5.01 11.48 10.90
C ASN A 217 4.75 10.27 9.97
N GLY A 218 5.82 9.83 9.29
CA GLY A 218 5.75 8.73 8.33
C GLY A 218 5.26 7.41 8.93
N LYS A 219 5.61 7.12 10.19
CA LYS A 219 5.15 5.92 10.88
C LYS A 219 3.64 5.92 11.10
N GLN A 220 3.05 7.06 11.51
CA GLN A 220 1.59 7.18 11.66
C GLN A 220 0.86 7.01 10.33
N ILE A 221 1.46 7.48 9.22
CA ILE A 221 0.90 7.28 7.88
C ILE A 221 0.97 5.78 7.51
N LEU A 222 2.11 5.14 7.75
CA LEU A 222 2.29 3.71 7.50
C LEU A 222 1.31 2.87 8.32
N ASP A 223 1.17 3.14 9.61
CA ASP A 223 0.22 2.46 10.50
C ASP A 223 -1.22 2.56 9.96
N ALA A 224 -1.61 3.71 9.41
CA ALA A 224 -2.93 3.88 8.79
C ALA A 224 -3.06 3.14 7.45
N MET A 225 -1.98 2.98 6.69
CA MET A 225 -1.96 2.19 5.46
C MET A 225 -2.08 0.68 5.73
N GLU A 226 -1.42 0.18 6.77
CA GLU A 226 -1.38 -1.24 7.12
C GLU A 226 -2.64 -1.72 7.85
N ASN A 227 -3.27 -0.88 8.68
CA ASN A 227 -4.44 -1.27 9.50
C ASN A 227 -5.70 -1.59 8.68
N VAL A 228 -5.81 -1.14 7.43
CA VAL A 228 -6.95 -1.49 6.56
C VAL A 228 -6.94 -2.97 6.22
N THR A 229 -5.77 -3.55 6.00
CA THR A 229 -5.62 -4.97 5.63
C THR A 229 -6.00 -5.89 6.79
N ASN A 230 -5.67 -5.49 8.02
CA ASN A 230 -6.04 -6.25 9.23
C ASN A 230 -7.55 -6.29 9.46
N LEU A 231 -8.27 -5.20 9.16
CA LEU A 231 -9.73 -5.13 9.32
C LEU A 231 -10.46 -6.05 8.32
N GLU A 232 -9.98 -6.13 7.07
CA GLU A 232 -10.52 -7.04 6.06
C GLU A 232 -10.28 -8.51 6.44
N LEU A 233 -9.13 -8.85 7.02
CA LEU A 233 -8.83 -10.19 7.51
C LEU A 233 -9.69 -10.55 8.73
N GLU A 234 -9.94 -9.62 9.65
CA GLU A 234 -10.83 -9.81 10.79
C GLU A 234 -12.29 -10.04 10.34
N MET A 235 -12.79 -9.23 9.38
CA MET A 235 -14.14 -9.39 8.82
C MET A 235 -14.30 -10.69 8.03
N LEU A 236 -13.26 -11.16 7.34
CA LEU A 236 -13.27 -12.45 6.64
C LEU A 236 -13.24 -13.63 7.64
N ALA A 237 -12.53 -13.50 8.76
CA ALA A 237 -12.52 -14.49 9.83
C ALA A 237 -13.88 -14.59 10.52
N GLU A 238 -14.54 -13.46 10.81
CA GLU A 238 -15.89 -13.42 11.40
C GLU A 238 -16.97 -13.97 10.45
N ALA A 239 -16.80 -13.82 9.13
CA ALA A 239 -17.76 -14.33 8.14
C ALA A 239 -17.61 -15.85 7.87
N ALA A 240 -16.54 -16.47 8.38
CA ALA A 240 -16.26 -17.91 8.24
C ALA A 240 -16.74 -18.76 9.46
N GLU A 241 -17.23 -18.12 10.51
CA GLU A 241 -17.93 -18.73 11.66
C GLU A 241 -19.45 -18.82 11.41
#